data_a081807f58a27ebbe8b326c3ed4b901c
#
_entry.id   a081807f58a27ebbe8b326c3ed4b901c
#
_cell.length_a   1.000
_cell.length_b   1.000
_cell.length_c   1.000
_cell.angle_alpha   90.00
_cell.angle_beta   90.00
_cell.angle_gamma   90.00
#
_symmetry.space_group_name_H-M   'P 1'
#
loop_
_entity.id
_entity.type
_entity.pdbx_description
1 polymer ?
#
loop_
_entity_poly.entity_id
_entity_poly.type
_entity_poly.pdbx_seq_one_letter_code
_entity_poly.pdbx_strand_id
1 'polypeptide(L)'
;ANGMLGLVSSPDPLKISRVVLGGLYDIYGKGRVNNFLHGINMLDTELQINGTTVKASQISGYKQTLDMRQGLFCGEFDYQSLAHIEYQYTALRHLPYSCLLRVRIVPKENIEVAVANILTVHESLRSPQESFNRIFNGKTAIDFCTSIAKSPTRELEIGACSSFVFDD
;
A
#
# COMPACT_ATOMS: atom_id res chain seq x y z
N ALA A 1 5.76 3.83 -11.50
CA ALA A 1 6.55 2.58 -11.69
C ALA A 1 8.04 2.89 -11.77
N ASN A 2 8.88 1.92 -11.40
CA ASN A 2 10.36 2.03 -11.47
C ASN A 2 10.99 0.98 -12.42
N GLY A 3 10.17 0.31 -13.23
CA GLY A 3 10.58 -0.79 -14.12
C GLY A 3 10.45 -2.17 -13.49
N MET A 4 10.52 -2.29 -12.17
CA MET A 4 10.39 -3.56 -11.43
C MET A 4 9.10 -3.63 -10.61
N LEU A 5 8.61 -2.49 -10.17
CA LEU A 5 7.37 -2.35 -9.40
C LEU A 5 6.47 -1.31 -10.06
N GLY A 6 5.23 -1.68 -10.32
CA GLY A 6 4.16 -0.81 -10.78
C GLY A 6 3.06 -0.70 -9.73
N LEU A 7 2.62 0.51 -9.45
CA LEU A 7 1.48 0.81 -8.58
C LEU A 7 0.37 1.40 -9.43
N VAL A 8 -0.82 0.84 -9.32
CA VAL A 8 -2.02 1.35 -9.98
C VAL A 8 -2.91 2.01 -8.91
N SER A 9 -3.14 3.30 -9.05
CA SER A 9 -3.97 4.07 -8.11
C SER A 9 -5.41 3.57 -8.05
N SER A 10 -6.04 3.78 -6.92
CA SER A 10 -7.46 3.58 -6.70
C SER A 10 -8.20 4.92 -6.76
N PRO A 11 -9.48 4.97 -7.16
CA PRO A 11 -10.33 6.12 -6.94
C PRO A 11 -10.59 6.38 -5.44
N ASP A 12 -10.48 5.35 -4.60
CA ASP A 12 -10.63 5.50 -3.15
C ASP A 12 -9.35 6.06 -2.53
N PRO A 13 -9.46 6.97 -1.55
CA PRO A 13 -8.31 7.54 -0.87
C PRO A 13 -7.52 6.48 -0.09
N LEU A 14 -6.20 6.64 -0.01
CA LEU A 14 -5.30 5.76 0.75
C LEU A 14 -5.32 4.28 0.28
N LYS A 15 -5.76 4.04 -0.95
CA LYS A 15 -5.86 2.71 -1.55
C LYS A 15 -5.09 2.60 -2.85
N ILE A 16 -4.54 1.41 -3.09
CA ILE A 16 -3.92 1.01 -4.36
C ILE A 16 -4.75 -0.13 -4.95
N SER A 17 -5.18 0.00 -6.20
CA SER A 17 -5.99 -1.03 -6.83
C SER A 17 -5.19 -2.26 -7.22
N ARG A 18 -3.92 -2.09 -7.60
CA ARG A 18 -3.04 -3.20 -8.02
C ARG A 18 -1.58 -2.89 -7.77
N VAL A 19 -0.85 -3.94 -7.40
CA VAL A 19 0.61 -3.97 -7.40
C VAL A 19 1.06 -4.92 -8.49
N VAL A 20 1.94 -4.48 -9.36
CA VAL A 20 2.49 -5.28 -10.47
C VAL A 20 4.00 -5.41 -10.26
N LEU A 21 4.49 -6.64 -10.27
CA LEU A 21 5.92 -6.92 -10.15
C LEU A 21 6.49 -7.35 -11.49
N GLY A 22 7.58 -6.73 -11.90
CA GLY A 22 8.33 -7.12 -13.09
C GLY A 22 8.82 -8.54 -12.98
N GLY A 23 8.53 -9.36 -14.00
CA GLY A 23 8.92 -10.77 -14.03
C GLY A 23 7.95 -11.74 -13.34
N LEU A 24 6.85 -11.26 -12.77
CA LEU A 24 5.85 -12.13 -12.14
C LEU A 24 4.79 -12.57 -13.15
N TYR A 25 4.95 -13.80 -13.65
CA TYR A 25 4.05 -14.42 -14.62
C TYR A 25 3.69 -15.84 -14.18
N ASP A 26 2.47 -16.27 -14.45
CA ASP A 26 2.06 -17.66 -14.30
C ASP A 26 0.81 -17.95 -15.15
N ILE A 27 0.46 -19.21 -15.28
CA ILE A 27 -0.77 -19.66 -15.94
C ILE A 27 -1.96 -19.29 -15.04
N TYR A 28 -2.72 -18.28 -15.48
CA TYR A 28 -3.89 -17.80 -14.74
C TYR A 28 -4.98 -17.30 -15.69
N GLY A 29 -6.23 -17.55 -15.32
CA GLY A 29 -7.40 -17.13 -16.08
C GLY A 29 -7.75 -18.04 -17.25
N LYS A 30 -8.42 -17.48 -18.26
CA LYS A 30 -8.88 -18.24 -19.44
C LYS A 30 -7.72 -18.53 -20.40
N GLY A 31 -7.73 -19.71 -21.00
CA GLY A 31 -6.83 -20.05 -22.12
C GLY A 31 -5.53 -20.74 -21.73
N ARG A 32 -5.24 -20.98 -20.45
CA ARG A 32 -4.00 -21.64 -19.99
C ARG A 32 -2.72 -21.03 -20.56
N VAL A 33 -2.69 -19.71 -20.65
CA VAL A 33 -1.54 -18.93 -21.09
C VAL A 33 -0.90 -18.22 -19.92
N ASN A 34 0.39 -17.89 -20.03
CA ASN A 34 1.09 -17.06 -19.06
C ASN A 34 0.50 -15.65 -19.08
N ASN A 35 0.06 -15.21 -17.93
CA ASN A 35 -0.43 -13.85 -17.70
C ASN A 35 0.37 -13.18 -16.59
N PHE A 36 0.37 -11.85 -16.58
CA PHE A 36 0.83 -11.09 -15.44
C PHE A 36 -0.01 -11.44 -14.21
N LEU A 37 0.66 -11.72 -13.11
CA LEU A 37 0.01 -11.84 -11.83
C LEU A 37 0.05 -10.50 -11.10
N HIS A 38 -0.96 -10.28 -10.27
CA HIS A 38 -0.91 -9.20 -9.30
C HIS A 38 -0.04 -9.63 -8.12
N GLY A 39 0.83 -8.73 -7.66
CA GLY A 39 1.57 -8.91 -6.42
C GLY A 39 0.66 -8.74 -5.20
N ILE A 40 1.23 -8.97 -4.03
CA ILE A 40 0.57 -8.65 -2.77
C ILE A 40 0.54 -7.12 -2.62
N ASN A 41 -0.64 -6.56 -2.35
CA ASN A 41 -0.76 -5.13 -2.10
C ASN A 41 -0.33 -4.84 -0.66
N MET A 42 0.71 -4.04 -0.51
CA MET A 42 1.34 -3.70 0.76
C MET A 42 1.12 -2.24 1.17
N LEU A 43 0.29 -1.50 0.46
CA LEU A 43 0.13 -0.05 0.62
C LEU A 43 -1.29 0.37 1.00
N ASP A 44 -2.23 -0.55 1.11
CA ASP A 44 -3.56 -0.20 1.59
C ASP A 44 -3.48 0.25 3.05
N THR A 45 -4.07 1.41 3.30
CA THR A 45 -4.03 2.03 4.62
C THR A 45 -5.44 2.30 5.10
N GLU A 46 -5.73 1.89 6.31
CA GLU A 46 -6.91 2.28 7.05
C GLU A 46 -6.54 3.39 8.03
N LEU A 47 -7.27 4.49 7.94
CA LEU A 47 -7.12 5.64 8.82
C LEU A 47 -8.35 5.74 9.70
N GLN A 48 -8.14 5.86 11.01
CA GLN A 48 -9.20 6.16 11.98
C GLN A 48 -8.92 7.49 12.65
N ILE A 49 -9.96 8.29 12.78
CA ILE A 49 -9.94 9.57 13.50
C ILE A 49 -11.01 9.52 14.58
N ASN A 50 -10.62 9.76 15.83
CA ASN A 50 -11.48 9.66 17.02
C ASN A 50 -12.24 8.31 17.06
N GLY A 51 -11.54 7.20 16.78
CA GLY A 51 -12.09 5.85 16.79
C GLY A 51 -13.01 5.52 15.60
N THR A 52 -13.18 6.44 14.65
CA THR A 52 -14.05 6.22 13.47
C THR A 52 -13.20 6.05 12.21
N THR A 53 -13.40 4.96 11.47
CA THR A 53 -12.73 4.72 10.19
C THR A 53 -13.17 5.76 9.15
N VAL A 54 -12.19 6.42 8.53
CA VAL A 54 -12.41 7.41 7.47
C VAL A 54 -12.95 6.71 6.21
N LYS A 55 -14.11 7.11 5.75
CA LYS A 55 -14.77 6.56 4.55
C LYS A 55 -14.88 7.62 3.46
N ALA A 56 -14.86 7.19 2.21
CA ALA A 56 -15.01 8.08 1.05
C ALA A 56 -16.27 8.95 1.10
N SER A 57 -17.36 8.47 1.73
CA SER A 57 -18.60 9.25 1.90
C SER A 57 -18.51 10.40 2.92
N GLN A 58 -17.44 10.46 3.71
CA GLN A 58 -17.24 11.43 4.81
C GLN A 58 -16.17 12.47 4.49
N ILE A 59 -15.59 12.41 3.30
CA ILE A 59 -14.53 13.32 2.86
C ILE A 59 -15.07 14.38 1.90
N SER A 60 -14.34 15.48 1.81
CA SER A 60 -14.60 16.57 0.85
C SER A 60 -13.29 17.07 0.25
N GLY A 61 -13.38 17.81 -0.84
CA GLY A 61 -12.20 18.39 -1.49
C GLY A 61 -11.25 17.34 -2.07
N TYR A 62 -11.69 16.10 -2.28
CA TYR A 62 -10.83 15.02 -2.76
C TYR A 62 -10.25 15.33 -4.14
N LYS A 63 -8.93 15.27 -4.23
CA LYS A 63 -8.17 15.51 -5.45
C LYS A 63 -7.01 14.55 -5.56
N GLN A 64 -6.75 14.07 -6.75
CA GLN A 64 -5.62 13.23 -7.09
C GLN A 64 -4.80 13.88 -8.21
N THR A 65 -3.48 13.78 -8.11
CA THR A 65 -2.55 14.26 -9.12
C THR A 65 -1.43 13.25 -9.36
N LEU A 66 -0.99 13.15 -10.61
CA LEU A 66 0.17 12.34 -10.97
C LEU A 66 1.26 13.26 -11.52
N ASP A 67 2.35 13.40 -10.78
CA ASP A 67 3.57 14.04 -11.29
C ASP A 67 4.39 12.98 -12.05
N MET A 68 4.28 13.00 -13.38
CA MET A 68 4.98 12.05 -14.24
C MET A 68 6.50 12.27 -14.27
N ARG A 69 6.96 13.49 -13.98
CA ARG A 69 8.39 13.82 -13.96
C ARG A 69 9.08 13.22 -12.73
N GLN A 70 8.43 13.30 -11.59
CA GLN A 70 8.93 12.76 -10.32
C GLN A 70 8.50 11.31 -10.08
N GLY A 71 7.45 10.85 -10.77
CA GLY A 71 6.84 9.53 -10.56
C GLY A 71 6.08 9.45 -9.25
N LEU A 72 5.51 10.59 -8.81
CA LEU A 72 4.73 10.71 -7.58
C LEU A 72 3.24 10.73 -7.91
N PHE A 73 2.50 9.89 -7.24
CA PHE A 73 1.05 9.97 -7.19
C PHE A 73 0.65 10.59 -5.85
N CYS A 74 -0.06 11.70 -5.89
CA CYS A 74 -0.47 12.46 -4.71
C CYS A 74 -1.99 12.49 -4.61
N GLY A 75 -2.50 12.44 -3.41
CA GLY A 75 -3.90 12.67 -3.10
C GLY A 75 -4.04 13.59 -1.89
N GLU A 76 -5.12 14.33 -1.85
CA GLU A 76 -5.48 15.20 -0.73
C GLU A 76 -6.98 15.21 -0.51
N PHE A 77 -7.42 15.38 0.72
CA PHE A 77 -8.83 15.52 1.09
C PHE A 77 -9.00 16.11 2.49
N ASP A 78 -10.17 16.66 2.72
CA ASP A 78 -10.59 17.07 4.06
C ASP A 78 -11.52 15.99 4.65
N TYR A 79 -11.25 15.59 5.89
CA TYR A 79 -12.14 14.74 6.67
C TYR A 79 -12.97 15.61 7.62
N GLN A 80 -14.21 15.85 7.22
CA GLN A 80 -15.13 16.74 7.94
C GLN A 80 -14.46 18.09 8.26
N SER A 81 -14.68 18.63 9.47
CA SER A 81 -13.98 19.82 9.99
C SER A 81 -12.72 19.46 10.78
N LEU A 82 -12.38 18.16 10.92
CA LEU A 82 -11.42 17.64 11.88
C LEU A 82 -9.97 17.69 11.41
N ALA A 83 -9.73 17.34 10.15
CA ALA A 83 -8.37 17.24 9.63
C ALA A 83 -8.29 17.43 8.11
N HIS A 84 -7.12 17.88 7.64
CA HIS A 84 -6.72 17.81 6.24
C HIS A 84 -5.68 16.69 6.08
N ILE A 85 -5.87 15.82 5.11
CA ILE A 85 -5.03 14.65 4.87
C ILE A 85 -4.40 14.74 3.47
N GLU A 86 -3.08 14.61 3.43
CA GLU A 86 -2.28 14.52 2.21
C GLU A 86 -1.59 13.15 2.17
N TYR A 87 -1.52 12.52 0.99
CA TYR A 87 -0.79 11.28 0.85
C TYR A 87 -0.05 11.19 -0.49
N GLN A 88 1.04 10.46 -0.51
CA GLN A 88 1.89 10.29 -1.70
C GLN A 88 2.34 8.84 -1.82
N TYR A 89 2.21 8.29 -3.02
CA TYR A 89 2.77 6.98 -3.38
C TYR A 89 3.91 7.14 -4.35
N THR A 90 4.97 6.36 -4.15
CA THR A 90 6.06 6.27 -5.11
C THR A 90 6.69 4.88 -5.13
N ALA A 91 7.04 4.41 -6.32
CA ALA A 91 7.94 3.27 -6.49
C ALA A 91 9.37 3.77 -6.49
N LEU A 92 10.19 3.29 -5.56
CA LEU A 92 11.55 3.81 -5.33
C LEU A 92 12.49 3.39 -6.45
N ARG A 93 13.15 4.36 -7.11
CA ARG A 93 14.01 4.09 -8.28
C ARG A 93 15.30 3.36 -7.93
N HIS A 94 15.85 3.60 -6.75
CA HIS A 94 17.12 3.04 -6.28
C HIS A 94 16.95 1.75 -5.46
N LEU A 95 15.73 1.39 -5.12
CA LEU A 95 15.37 0.15 -4.42
C LEU A 95 14.33 -0.60 -5.25
N PRO A 96 14.77 -1.54 -6.11
CA PRO A 96 13.86 -2.38 -6.89
C PRO A 96 12.86 -3.09 -5.98
N TYR A 97 11.63 -3.26 -6.44
CA TYR A 97 10.54 -3.89 -5.69
C TYR A 97 10.14 -3.19 -4.39
N SER A 98 10.60 -1.95 -4.19
CA SER A 98 10.26 -1.16 -3.01
C SER A 98 9.41 0.06 -3.38
N CYS A 99 8.50 0.40 -2.51
CA CYS A 99 7.63 1.56 -2.63
C CYS A 99 7.46 2.25 -1.26
N LEU A 100 7.05 3.48 -1.33
CA LEU A 100 6.78 4.31 -0.17
C LEU A 100 5.38 4.89 -0.27
N LEU A 101 4.63 4.82 0.82
CA LEU A 101 3.46 5.65 1.07
C LEU A 101 3.82 6.63 2.19
N ARG A 102 3.66 7.90 1.93
CA ARG A 102 3.73 8.96 2.93
C ARG A 102 2.33 9.49 3.17
N VAL A 103 1.92 9.57 4.42
CA VAL A 103 0.67 10.19 4.84
C VAL A 103 1.00 11.35 5.77
N ARG A 104 0.43 12.51 5.51
CA ARG A 104 0.50 13.70 6.35
C ARG A 104 -0.89 14.07 6.81
N ILE A 105 -1.06 14.20 8.11
CA ILE A 105 -2.31 14.59 8.73
C ILE A 105 -2.12 15.94 9.38
N VAL A 106 -2.91 16.91 8.97
CA VAL A 106 -2.92 18.27 9.53
C VAL A 106 -4.21 18.43 10.32
N PRO A 107 -4.16 18.27 11.66
CA PRO A 107 -5.35 18.39 12.48
C PRO A 107 -5.82 19.85 12.55
N LYS A 108 -7.12 20.08 12.54
CA LYS A 108 -7.75 21.40 12.75
C LYS A 108 -8.20 21.60 14.21
N GLU A 109 -8.23 20.51 14.97
CA GLU A 109 -8.53 20.47 16.40
C GLU A 109 -7.83 19.25 17.05
N ASN A 110 -7.97 19.07 18.35
CA ASN A 110 -7.39 17.90 19.01
C ASN A 110 -8.12 16.63 18.57
N ILE A 111 -7.39 15.71 17.95
CA ILE A 111 -7.91 14.43 17.45
C ILE A 111 -7.00 13.28 17.88
N GLU A 112 -7.59 12.12 18.03
CA GLU A 112 -6.88 10.85 18.14
C GLU A 112 -6.79 10.21 16.75
N VAL A 113 -5.61 9.74 16.37
CA VAL A 113 -5.35 9.13 15.07
C VAL A 113 -4.82 7.73 15.25
N ALA A 114 -5.44 6.77 14.57
CA ALA A 114 -4.91 5.42 14.40
C ALA A 114 -4.74 5.10 12.91
N VAL A 115 -3.60 4.49 12.58
CA VAL A 115 -3.26 4.12 11.20
C VAL A 115 -2.93 2.63 11.18
N ALA A 116 -3.57 1.89 10.29
CA ALA A 116 -3.26 0.49 10.05
C ALA A 116 -2.86 0.27 8.59
N ASN A 117 -1.79 -0.48 8.38
CA ASN A 117 -1.42 -0.98 7.06
C ASN A 117 -2.11 -2.33 6.84
N ILE A 118 -2.68 -2.52 5.66
CA ILE A 118 -3.39 -3.73 5.28
C ILE A 118 -2.66 -4.40 4.13
N LEU A 119 -2.18 -5.62 4.36
CA LEU A 119 -1.67 -6.47 3.29
C LEU A 119 -2.84 -7.19 2.62
N THR A 120 -3.03 -6.95 1.33
CA THR A 120 -4.10 -7.59 0.56
C THR A 120 -3.51 -8.54 -0.46
N VAL A 121 -3.86 -9.83 -0.34
CA VAL A 121 -3.44 -10.87 -1.27
C VAL A 121 -4.49 -11.01 -2.36
N HIS A 122 -4.07 -10.86 -3.63
CA HIS A 122 -4.96 -11.01 -4.76
C HIS A 122 -5.47 -12.46 -4.90
N GLU A 123 -6.72 -12.63 -5.33
CA GLU A 123 -7.40 -13.93 -5.47
C GLU A 123 -6.68 -14.94 -6.40
N SER A 124 -5.84 -14.46 -7.30
CA SER A 124 -5.01 -15.32 -8.15
C SER A 124 -3.93 -16.07 -7.38
N LEU A 125 -3.51 -15.55 -6.22
CA LEU A 125 -2.49 -16.17 -5.39
C LEU A 125 -3.10 -17.21 -4.46
N ARG A 126 -2.28 -18.17 -4.05
CA ARG A 126 -2.72 -19.33 -3.26
C ARG A 126 -1.99 -19.40 -1.93
N SER A 127 -2.68 -19.98 -0.95
CA SER A 127 -2.09 -20.33 0.36
C SER A 127 -1.37 -19.16 1.03
N PRO A 128 -2.00 -18.00 1.21
CA PRO A 128 -1.37 -16.87 1.85
C PRO A 128 -1.00 -17.21 3.30
N GLN A 129 0.18 -16.77 3.71
CA GLN A 129 0.67 -16.86 5.08
C GLN A 129 1.11 -15.48 5.53
N GLU A 130 0.57 -15.02 6.63
CA GLU A 130 0.87 -13.71 7.18
C GLU A 130 1.57 -13.87 8.51
N SER A 131 2.54 -12.99 8.79
CA SER A 131 3.22 -12.94 10.07
C SER A 131 3.55 -11.51 10.45
N PHE A 132 3.54 -11.25 11.74
CA PHE A 132 4.01 -10.01 12.34
C PHE A 132 5.34 -10.28 13.02
N ASN A 133 6.34 -9.45 12.72
CA ASN A 133 7.68 -9.62 13.22
C ASN A 133 8.20 -8.32 13.82
N ARG A 134 9.04 -8.47 14.84
CA ARG A 134 9.76 -7.35 15.46
C ARG A 134 11.23 -7.64 15.46
N ILE A 135 12.01 -6.74 14.87
CA ILE A 135 13.47 -6.81 14.89
C ILE A 135 13.99 -5.73 15.83
N PHE A 136 14.91 -6.14 16.70
CA PHE A 136 15.63 -5.23 17.56
C PHE A 136 17.03 -4.97 17.01
N ASN A 137 17.37 -3.69 16.88
CA ASN A 137 18.73 -3.24 16.59
C ASN A 137 19.21 -2.32 17.71
N GLY A 138 19.71 -2.90 18.76
CA GLY A 138 20.16 -2.18 19.93
C GLY A 138 19.00 -1.46 20.63
N LYS A 139 18.86 -0.16 20.39
CA LYS A 139 17.84 0.70 21.04
C LYS A 139 16.56 0.85 20.21
N THR A 140 16.58 0.45 18.95
CA THR A 140 15.46 0.66 18.03
C THR A 140 14.76 -0.67 17.75
N ALA A 141 13.45 -0.69 17.88
CA ALA A 141 12.60 -1.77 17.43
C ALA A 141 11.94 -1.40 16.10
N ILE A 142 11.96 -2.30 15.13
CA ILE A 142 11.26 -2.16 13.87
C ILE A 142 10.21 -3.26 13.79
N ASP A 143 8.96 -2.85 13.71
CA ASP A 143 7.82 -3.74 13.52
C ASP A 143 7.48 -3.82 12.05
N PHE A 144 7.24 -5.03 11.54
CA PHE A 144 6.82 -5.23 10.16
C PHE A 144 5.88 -6.42 10.00
N CYS A 145 4.96 -6.25 9.08
CA CYS A 145 4.08 -7.30 8.60
C CYS A 145 4.68 -7.94 7.36
N THR A 146 4.60 -9.24 7.25
CA THR A 146 4.97 -9.99 6.05
C THR A 146 3.82 -10.83 5.58
N SER A 147 3.68 -10.97 4.27
CA SER A 147 2.76 -11.90 3.65
C SER A 147 3.51 -12.66 2.55
N ILE A 148 3.35 -13.98 2.53
CA ILE A 148 3.91 -14.86 1.50
C ILE A 148 2.77 -15.66 0.90
N ALA A 149 2.73 -15.73 -0.42
CA ALA A 149 1.72 -16.50 -1.15
C ALA A 149 2.35 -17.22 -2.34
N LYS A 150 1.67 -18.24 -2.85
CA LYS A 150 2.11 -19.00 -4.02
C LYS A 150 1.36 -18.57 -5.27
N SER A 151 2.02 -18.65 -6.42
CA SER A 151 1.40 -18.47 -7.72
C SER A 151 0.33 -19.55 -7.98
N PRO A 152 -0.54 -19.39 -8.98
CA PRO A 152 -1.59 -20.36 -9.29
C PRO A 152 -1.08 -21.80 -9.53
N THR A 153 0.05 -21.97 -10.21
CA THR A 153 0.71 -23.27 -10.39
C THR A 153 1.50 -23.72 -9.19
N ARG A 154 1.73 -22.83 -8.19
CA ARG A 154 2.56 -23.05 -7.00
C ARG A 154 4.08 -23.18 -7.27
N GLU A 155 4.52 -22.80 -8.46
CA GLU A 155 5.93 -22.81 -8.82
C GLU A 155 6.70 -21.60 -8.31
N LEU A 156 5.98 -20.46 -8.09
CA LEU A 156 6.57 -19.24 -7.59
C LEU A 156 6.06 -18.92 -6.19
N GLU A 157 6.93 -18.40 -5.35
CA GLU A 157 6.57 -17.77 -4.08
C GLU A 157 6.73 -16.26 -4.20
N ILE A 158 5.73 -15.54 -3.75
CA ILE A 158 5.65 -14.09 -3.76
C ILE A 158 5.59 -13.61 -2.32
N GLY A 159 6.53 -12.76 -1.94
CA GLY A 159 6.58 -12.17 -0.62
C GLY A 159 6.36 -10.65 -0.67
N ALA A 160 5.73 -10.12 0.35
CA ALA A 160 5.64 -8.69 0.62
C ALA A 160 5.91 -8.40 2.09
N CYS A 161 6.54 -7.28 2.35
CA CYS A 161 6.83 -6.80 3.69
C CYS A 161 6.49 -5.32 3.80
N SER A 162 5.88 -4.92 4.90
CA SER A 162 5.52 -3.54 5.17
C SER A 162 5.85 -3.14 6.60
N SER A 163 6.32 -1.92 6.79
CA SER A 163 6.64 -1.33 8.09
C SER A 163 6.22 0.13 8.11
N PHE A 164 5.97 0.65 9.31
CA PHE A 164 5.77 2.08 9.56
C PHE A 164 7.05 2.74 10.06
N VAL A 165 7.24 3.96 9.59
CA VAL A 165 8.22 4.90 10.14
C VAL A 165 7.45 6.18 10.47
N PHE A 166 7.57 6.65 11.69
CA PHE A 166 7.00 7.92 12.12
C PHE A 166 8.11 8.97 12.08
N ASP A 167 7.83 10.08 11.40
CA ASP A 167 8.68 11.28 11.49
C ASP A 167 8.33 12.00 12.79
N ASP A 168 9.34 12.30 13.63
CA ASP A 168 9.22 13.06 14.88
C ASP A 168 8.88 14.54 14.62
#